data_b9ba91af5e1c6d13cd4b2a60c04d0754
#
_entry.id   b9ba91af5e1c6d13cd4b2a60c04d0754
#
_cell.length_a   1.000
_cell.length_b   1.000
_cell.length_c   1.000
_cell.angle_alpha   90.00
_cell.angle_beta   90.00
_cell.angle_gamma   90.00
#
_symmetry.space_group_name_H-M   'P 1'
#
loop_
_entity.id
_entity.type
_entity.pdbx_description
1 polymer ?
#
loop_
_entity_poly.entity_id
_entity_poly.type
_entity_poly.pdbx_seq_one_letter_code
_entity_poly.pdbx_strand_id
1 'polypeptide(L)'
;MKNVLRFFFACALVLAGSVLAGSVASAHTMPDSEAVLLYPRAQGNMDITVEFQCGMSLDEVEAVLGSDFELQDKRYEFRVVRYTYGNIAFGATVGRNDSRPTGEIPVRSIACRSPYFHTPSGFRVGDDYADVVAMYGGGEVSEYAPGERIYTLPSYRSVSFTVDDADRITKITIVAGDV
;
A
#
# COMPACT_ATOMS: atom_id res chain seq x y z
N MET A 1 24.67 22.03 81.38
CA MET A 1 25.48 22.80 80.40
C MET A 1 25.90 21.88 79.28
N LYS A 2 25.24 21.84 78.19
CA LYS A 2 25.70 21.43 76.83
C LYS A 2 24.51 21.54 75.88
N ASN A 3 24.47 22.53 75.05
CA ASN A 3 23.51 22.78 74.01
C ASN A 3 23.73 21.78 72.90
N VAL A 4 22.71 21.03 72.49
CA VAL A 4 22.68 20.19 71.33
C VAL A 4 21.75 20.86 70.34
N LEU A 5 22.38 21.49 69.33
CA LEU A 5 21.71 22.11 68.21
C LEU A 5 21.26 21.00 67.23
N ARG A 6 19.95 20.83 67.10
CA ARG A 6 19.37 19.90 66.12
C ARG A 6 19.16 20.62 64.79
N PHE A 7 19.97 20.28 63.82
CA PHE A 7 19.76 20.64 62.41
C PHE A 7 18.66 19.74 61.80
N PHE A 8 17.53 20.33 61.48
CA PHE A 8 16.55 19.68 60.62
C PHE A 8 16.96 19.89 59.15
N PHE A 9 17.40 18.83 58.48
CA PHE A 9 17.52 18.81 57.04
C PHE A 9 16.13 18.56 56.43
N ALA A 10 15.53 19.59 55.85
CA ALA A 10 14.34 19.45 55.02
C ALA A 10 14.78 18.98 53.64
N CYS A 11 14.56 17.70 53.36
CA CYS A 11 14.76 17.13 52.03
C CYS A 11 13.56 17.48 51.16
N ALA A 12 13.69 18.54 50.35
CA ALA A 12 12.70 18.87 49.33
C ALA A 12 12.83 17.88 48.15
N LEU A 13 11.91 16.94 48.09
CA LEU A 13 11.76 16.02 46.97
C LEU A 13 11.12 16.80 45.80
N VAL A 14 11.93 17.24 44.84
CA VAL A 14 11.44 17.77 43.57
C VAL A 14 11.05 16.58 42.71
N LEU A 15 9.77 16.25 42.66
CA LEU A 15 9.18 15.35 41.68
C LEU A 15 9.17 16.09 40.32
N ALA A 16 10.22 15.89 39.52
CA ALA A 16 10.19 16.23 38.11
C ALA A 16 9.25 15.25 37.39
N GLY A 17 7.99 15.63 37.30
CA GLY A 17 7.02 14.96 36.45
C GLY A 17 7.43 15.13 34.99
N SER A 18 8.08 14.12 34.42
CA SER A 18 8.28 14.02 32.99
C SER A 18 6.91 13.82 32.31
N VAL A 19 6.32 14.90 31.84
CA VAL A 19 5.20 14.84 30.92
C VAL A 19 5.78 14.27 29.64
N LEU A 20 5.62 12.95 29.46
CA LEU A 20 5.75 12.32 28.14
C LEU A 20 4.63 12.90 27.29
N ALA A 21 4.94 14.00 26.59
CA ALA A 21 4.12 14.43 25.46
C ALA A 21 4.26 13.35 24.41
N GLY A 22 3.38 12.33 24.48
CA GLY A 22 3.17 11.42 23.39
C GLY A 22 2.69 12.27 22.22
N SER A 23 3.57 12.51 21.25
CA SER A 23 3.16 13.04 19.96
C SER A 23 2.21 11.99 19.36
N VAL A 24 0.91 12.28 19.42
CA VAL A 24 -0.07 11.55 18.62
C VAL A 24 0.36 11.84 17.18
N ALA A 25 1.06 10.89 16.56
CA ALA A 25 1.33 10.97 15.14
C ALA A 25 -0.03 11.10 14.46
N SER A 26 -0.29 12.25 13.88
CA SER A 26 -1.51 12.49 13.13
C SER A 26 -1.47 11.52 11.96
N ALA A 27 -2.36 10.53 11.94
CA ALA A 27 -2.46 9.61 10.83
C ALA A 27 -2.69 10.43 9.55
N HIS A 28 -1.69 10.46 8.69
CA HIS A 28 -1.80 11.16 7.42
C HIS A 28 -2.55 10.24 6.46
N THR A 29 -3.62 10.76 5.88
CA THR A 29 -4.32 10.06 4.79
C THR A 29 -3.34 9.90 3.62
N MET A 30 -3.23 8.69 3.09
CA MET A 30 -2.44 8.43 1.91
C MET A 30 -3.01 9.21 0.72
N PRO A 31 -2.25 10.06 0.03
CA PRO A 31 -2.76 10.79 -1.12
C PRO A 31 -3.06 9.84 -2.29
N ASP A 32 -4.04 10.19 -3.13
CA ASP A 32 -4.41 9.38 -4.31
C ASP A 32 -3.24 9.18 -5.29
N SER A 33 -2.25 10.08 -5.28
CA SER A 33 -1.02 9.94 -6.04
C SER A 33 -0.20 8.69 -5.66
N GLU A 34 -0.40 8.15 -4.46
CA GLU A 34 0.23 6.89 -4.04
C GLU A 34 -0.48 5.64 -4.61
N ALA A 35 -1.70 5.79 -5.14
CA ALA A 35 -2.44 4.71 -5.78
C ALA A 35 -1.95 4.43 -7.21
N VAL A 36 -0.64 4.39 -7.38
CA VAL A 36 0.09 4.16 -8.63
C VAL A 36 1.21 3.17 -8.34
N LEU A 37 1.52 2.30 -9.29
CA LEU A 37 2.74 1.49 -9.27
C LEU A 37 3.70 2.00 -10.34
N LEU A 38 4.90 2.33 -9.91
CA LEU A 38 6.00 2.76 -10.75
C LEU A 38 6.86 1.56 -11.14
N TYR A 39 7.14 1.44 -12.42
CA TYR A 39 7.98 0.39 -12.98
C TYR A 39 9.18 1.04 -13.68
N PRO A 40 10.38 0.96 -13.11
CA PRO A 40 11.60 1.41 -13.78
C PRO A 40 11.94 0.46 -14.92
N ARG A 41 12.11 0.99 -16.12
CA ARG A 41 12.43 0.24 -17.33
C ARG A 41 13.57 0.91 -18.09
N ALA A 42 14.57 0.10 -18.48
CA ALA A 42 15.57 0.56 -19.43
C ALA A 42 15.00 0.53 -20.85
N GLN A 43 15.08 1.65 -21.56
CA GLN A 43 14.74 1.74 -22.98
C GLN A 43 15.93 2.30 -23.77
N GLY A 44 16.70 1.41 -24.39
CA GLY A 44 17.98 1.78 -24.98
C GLY A 44 18.96 2.26 -23.91
N ASN A 45 19.45 3.49 -24.06
CA ASN A 45 20.36 4.14 -23.08
C ASN A 45 19.65 5.05 -22.08
N MET A 46 18.32 5.01 -22.01
CA MET A 46 17.52 5.84 -21.11
C MET A 46 16.79 4.96 -20.09
N ASP A 47 16.83 5.40 -18.84
CA ASP A 47 15.95 4.87 -17.80
C ASP A 47 14.65 5.65 -17.84
N ILE A 48 13.54 4.95 -18.07
CA ILE A 48 12.19 5.50 -18.01
C ILE A 48 11.42 4.87 -16.85
N THR A 49 10.50 5.63 -16.29
CA THR A 49 9.55 5.11 -15.30
C THR A 49 8.18 5.07 -15.94
N VAL A 50 7.56 3.90 -15.93
CA VAL A 50 6.18 3.73 -16.39
C VAL A 50 5.27 3.66 -15.18
N GLU A 51 4.13 4.34 -15.27
CA GLU A 51 3.12 4.40 -14.23
C GLU A 51 1.97 3.46 -14.58
N PHE A 52 1.59 2.58 -13.64
CA PHE A 52 0.40 1.77 -13.73
C PHE A 52 -0.62 2.24 -12.70
N GLN A 53 -1.81 2.60 -13.18
CA GLN A 53 -2.90 3.08 -12.33
C GLN A 53 -4.25 2.50 -12.78
N CYS A 54 -5.22 2.52 -11.88
CA CYS A 54 -6.59 2.21 -12.25
C CYS A 54 -7.14 3.23 -13.24
N GLY A 55 -7.90 2.76 -14.22
CA GLY A 55 -8.42 3.57 -15.33
C GLY A 55 -7.66 3.39 -16.65
N MET A 56 -6.41 2.92 -16.62
CA MET A 56 -5.72 2.47 -17.84
C MET A 56 -6.51 1.34 -18.50
N SER A 57 -6.48 1.26 -19.83
CA SER A 57 -6.99 0.09 -20.55
C SER A 57 -6.02 -1.11 -20.42
N LEU A 58 -6.53 -2.31 -20.58
CA LEU A 58 -5.66 -3.49 -20.60
C LEU A 58 -4.73 -3.50 -21.83
N ASP A 59 -5.12 -2.87 -22.94
CA ASP A 59 -4.25 -2.68 -24.12
C ASP A 59 -3.06 -1.76 -23.80
N GLU A 60 -3.24 -0.71 -22.99
CA GLU A 60 -2.14 0.14 -22.54
C GLU A 60 -1.16 -0.62 -21.64
N VAL A 61 -1.66 -1.53 -20.79
CA VAL A 61 -0.82 -2.42 -19.97
C VAL A 61 -0.02 -3.36 -20.87
N GLU A 62 -0.66 -4.00 -21.86
CA GLU A 62 -0.01 -4.88 -22.83
C GLU A 62 1.05 -4.15 -23.65
N ALA A 63 0.80 -2.93 -24.07
CA ALA A 63 1.77 -2.12 -24.81
C ALA A 63 3.08 -1.90 -24.03
N VAL A 64 3.03 -1.90 -22.70
CA VAL A 64 4.20 -1.73 -21.83
C VAL A 64 4.85 -3.06 -21.47
N LEU A 65 4.06 -4.04 -21.01
CA LEU A 65 4.56 -5.30 -20.47
C LEU A 65 4.70 -6.41 -21.53
N GLY A 66 4.13 -6.21 -22.72
CA GLY A 66 4.11 -7.19 -23.79
C GLY A 66 2.91 -8.13 -23.70
N SER A 67 2.84 -9.09 -24.65
CA SER A 67 1.71 -10.01 -24.78
C SER A 67 1.90 -11.35 -24.04
N ASP A 68 2.97 -11.48 -23.22
CA ASP A 68 3.23 -12.70 -22.46
C ASP A 68 2.52 -12.65 -21.10
N PHE A 69 1.21 -12.82 -21.15
CA PHE A 69 0.34 -12.83 -19.97
C PHE A 69 -0.66 -13.99 -19.99
N GLU A 70 -1.09 -14.38 -18.79
CA GLU A 70 -2.23 -15.26 -18.62
C GLU A 70 -3.52 -14.43 -18.61
N LEU A 71 -4.43 -14.72 -19.57
CA LEU A 71 -5.74 -14.09 -19.67
C LEU A 71 -6.80 -14.92 -18.95
N GLN A 72 -7.51 -14.25 -18.07
CA GLN A 72 -8.79 -14.74 -17.55
C GLN A 72 -9.90 -13.77 -17.99
N ASP A 73 -10.89 -14.25 -18.77
CA ASP A 73 -12.11 -13.52 -19.13
C ASP A 73 -13.30 -14.43 -18.86
N LYS A 74 -14.02 -14.19 -17.78
CA LYS A 74 -15.11 -15.04 -17.32
C LYS A 74 -16.37 -14.20 -17.12
N ARG A 75 -17.50 -14.76 -17.53
CA ARG A 75 -18.82 -14.14 -17.40
C ARG A 75 -19.70 -14.98 -16.47
N TYR A 76 -19.97 -14.41 -15.30
CA TYR A 76 -20.90 -14.94 -14.30
C TYR A 76 -22.09 -13.96 -14.14
N GLU A 77 -22.34 -13.51 -12.94
CA GLU A 77 -23.19 -12.35 -12.64
C GLU A 77 -22.59 -11.06 -13.19
N PHE A 78 -21.25 -10.97 -13.17
CA PHE A 78 -20.44 -9.92 -13.79
C PHE A 78 -19.45 -10.55 -14.78
N ARG A 79 -18.91 -9.72 -15.68
CA ARG A 79 -17.76 -10.09 -16.49
C ARG A 79 -16.49 -9.70 -15.72
N VAL A 80 -15.65 -10.70 -15.42
CA VAL A 80 -14.38 -10.54 -14.73
C VAL A 80 -13.27 -10.77 -15.73
N VAL A 81 -12.42 -9.76 -15.90
CA VAL A 81 -11.26 -9.81 -16.80
C VAL A 81 -10.01 -9.62 -15.98
N ARG A 82 -8.97 -10.40 -16.26
CA ARG A 82 -7.67 -10.29 -15.59
C ARG A 82 -6.55 -10.64 -16.55
N TYR A 83 -5.52 -9.78 -16.60
CA TYR A 83 -4.22 -10.03 -17.20
C TYR A 83 -3.22 -10.28 -16.07
N THR A 84 -2.50 -11.39 -16.11
CA THR A 84 -1.49 -11.74 -15.11
C THR A 84 -0.14 -11.90 -15.77
N TYR A 85 0.81 -11.07 -15.37
CA TYR A 85 2.21 -11.09 -15.79
C TYR A 85 3.07 -11.57 -14.61
N GLY A 86 3.27 -12.88 -14.50
CA GLY A 86 4.00 -13.46 -13.37
C GLY A 86 3.44 -13.01 -12.01
N ASN A 87 4.13 -12.08 -11.36
CA ASN A 87 3.81 -11.61 -10.02
C ASN A 87 2.97 -10.31 -9.96
N ILE A 88 2.49 -9.80 -11.10
CA ILE A 88 1.58 -8.65 -11.13
C ILE A 88 0.33 -9.00 -11.94
N ALA A 89 -0.82 -8.57 -11.46
CA ALA A 89 -2.10 -8.78 -12.12
C ALA A 89 -2.90 -7.48 -12.22
N PHE A 90 -3.52 -7.29 -13.37
CA PHE A 90 -4.41 -6.18 -13.69
C PHE A 90 -5.80 -6.76 -13.91
N GLY A 91 -6.78 -6.26 -13.18
CA GLY A 91 -8.13 -6.81 -13.18
C GLY A 91 -9.21 -5.75 -13.36
N ALA A 92 -10.33 -6.19 -13.90
CA ALA A 92 -11.55 -5.40 -13.99
C ALA A 92 -12.77 -6.29 -13.77
N THR A 93 -13.80 -5.71 -13.16
CA THR A 93 -15.13 -6.29 -13.08
C THR A 93 -16.09 -5.29 -13.71
N VAL A 94 -16.81 -5.73 -14.74
CA VAL A 94 -17.76 -4.89 -15.49
C VAL A 94 -19.10 -5.61 -15.61
N GLY A 95 -20.11 -4.91 -16.09
CA GLY A 95 -21.44 -5.52 -16.27
C GLY A 95 -21.38 -6.78 -17.12
N ARG A 96 -22.19 -7.79 -16.82
CA ARG A 96 -22.23 -9.08 -17.54
C ARG A 96 -22.37 -8.92 -19.05
N ASN A 97 -23.13 -7.90 -19.48
CA ASN A 97 -23.43 -7.65 -20.89
C ASN A 97 -22.44 -6.67 -21.54
N ASP A 98 -21.36 -6.31 -20.84
CA ASP A 98 -20.32 -5.48 -21.42
C ASP A 98 -19.70 -6.20 -22.62
N SER A 99 -19.86 -5.59 -23.81
CA SER A 99 -19.40 -6.16 -25.09
C SER A 99 -18.10 -5.56 -25.58
N ARG A 100 -17.47 -4.66 -24.81
CA ARG A 100 -16.17 -4.09 -25.21
C ARG A 100 -15.15 -5.19 -25.42
N PRO A 101 -14.23 -5.03 -26.38
CA PRO A 101 -13.05 -5.86 -26.47
C PRO A 101 -12.32 -5.90 -25.12
N THR A 102 -11.73 -7.05 -24.80
CA THR A 102 -11.09 -7.26 -23.50
C THR A 102 -10.01 -6.21 -23.21
N GLY A 103 -9.20 -5.86 -24.20
CA GLY A 103 -8.14 -4.88 -24.08
C GLY A 103 -8.60 -3.46 -23.81
N GLU A 104 -9.82 -3.08 -24.23
CA GLU A 104 -10.40 -1.75 -24.01
C GLU A 104 -11.02 -1.58 -22.61
N ILE A 105 -11.10 -2.67 -21.84
CA ILE A 105 -11.69 -2.62 -20.49
C ILE A 105 -10.72 -1.90 -19.54
N PRO A 106 -11.19 -0.86 -18.81
CA PRO A 106 -10.33 -0.15 -17.88
C PRO A 106 -9.98 -1.00 -16.66
N VAL A 107 -8.72 -0.97 -16.27
CA VAL A 107 -8.21 -1.59 -15.04
C VAL A 107 -8.92 -0.97 -13.83
N ARG A 108 -9.46 -1.81 -12.97
CA ARG A 108 -10.13 -1.44 -11.71
C ARG A 108 -9.35 -1.89 -10.49
N SER A 109 -8.44 -2.86 -10.67
CA SER A 109 -7.57 -3.33 -9.60
C SER A 109 -6.20 -3.74 -10.13
N ILE A 110 -5.17 -3.47 -9.34
CA ILE A 110 -3.79 -3.90 -9.59
C ILE A 110 -3.35 -4.65 -8.34
N ALA A 111 -2.81 -5.87 -8.51
CA ALA A 111 -2.26 -6.66 -7.42
C ALA A 111 -0.82 -7.05 -7.76
N CYS A 112 0.13 -6.56 -6.99
CA CYS A 112 1.56 -6.72 -7.23
C CYS A 112 2.23 -7.48 -6.09
N ARG A 113 2.93 -8.57 -6.43
CA ARG A 113 3.81 -9.35 -5.54
C ARG A 113 5.28 -9.27 -5.99
N SER A 114 5.59 -8.36 -6.90
CA SER A 114 6.92 -8.19 -7.46
C SER A 114 7.67 -7.04 -6.76
N PRO A 115 8.93 -7.24 -6.34
CA PRO A 115 9.75 -6.18 -5.75
C PRO A 115 10.25 -5.15 -6.77
N TYR A 116 10.03 -5.38 -8.06
CA TYR A 116 10.47 -4.46 -9.13
C TYR A 116 9.56 -3.24 -9.29
N PHE A 117 8.34 -3.30 -8.72
CA PHE A 117 7.39 -2.19 -8.74
C PHE A 117 7.39 -1.53 -7.36
N HIS A 118 7.19 -0.21 -7.35
CA HIS A 118 7.09 0.54 -6.11
C HIS A 118 6.03 1.63 -6.20
N THR A 119 5.54 2.11 -5.07
CA THR A 119 4.70 3.31 -5.00
C THR A 119 5.55 4.57 -5.23
N PRO A 120 4.96 5.74 -5.49
CA PRO A 120 5.68 7.01 -5.57
C PRO A 120 6.58 7.31 -4.37
N SER A 121 6.16 6.96 -3.16
CA SER A 121 6.99 7.08 -1.95
C SER A 121 8.07 6.00 -1.83
N GLY A 122 8.14 5.06 -2.77
CA GLY A 122 9.20 4.05 -2.85
C GLY A 122 8.86 2.70 -2.22
N PHE A 123 7.69 2.53 -1.59
CA PHE A 123 7.31 1.26 -0.97
C PHE A 123 7.16 0.13 -2.00
N ARG A 124 7.75 -1.01 -1.70
CA ARG A 124 7.75 -2.20 -2.56
C ARG A 124 7.54 -3.48 -1.75
N VAL A 125 7.30 -4.56 -2.44
CA VAL A 125 7.29 -5.90 -1.85
C VAL A 125 8.67 -6.21 -1.29
N GLY A 126 8.72 -6.68 -0.04
CA GLY A 126 9.93 -6.97 0.73
C GLY A 126 10.32 -5.89 1.74
N ASP A 127 9.75 -4.68 1.64
CA ASP A 127 10.00 -3.61 2.61
C ASP A 127 9.31 -3.90 3.95
N ASP A 128 9.79 -3.24 5.00
CA ASP A 128 9.18 -3.28 6.33
C ASP A 128 7.93 -2.40 6.34
N TYR A 129 6.81 -2.95 6.82
CA TYR A 129 5.57 -2.19 6.90
C TYR A 129 5.65 -1.03 7.92
N ALA A 130 6.59 -1.09 8.86
CA ALA A 130 6.83 -0.01 9.81
C ALA A 130 7.17 1.33 9.10
N ASP A 131 7.78 1.29 7.92
CA ASP A 131 8.09 2.49 7.14
C ASP A 131 6.82 3.15 6.59
N VAL A 132 5.83 2.34 6.17
CA VAL A 132 4.51 2.84 5.76
C VAL A 132 3.79 3.47 6.96
N VAL A 133 3.84 2.79 8.12
CA VAL A 133 3.23 3.31 9.38
C VAL A 133 3.88 4.62 9.80
N ALA A 134 5.19 4.74 9.69
CA ALA A 134 5.91 5.97 10.03
C ALA A 134 5.48 7.15 9.15
N MET A 135 5.15 6.90 7.87
CA MET A 135 4.76 7.95 6.93
C MET A 135 3.26 8.27 6.97
N TYR A 136 2.40 7.26 7.02
CA TYR A 136 0.94 7.43 6.87
C TYR A 136 0.13 7.01 8.10
N GLY A 137 0.78 6.48 9.13
CA GLY A 137 0.10 5.87 10.27
C GLY A 137 -0.39 4.45 9.96
N GLY A 138 -1.00 3.80 10.95
CA GLY A 138 -1.61 2.49 10.79
C GLY A 138 -2.91 2.58 10.00
N GLY A 139 -3.08 1.75 8.99
CA GLY A 139 -4.33 1.61 8.25
C GLY A 139 -5.36 0.77 9.01
N GLU A 140 -6.53 0.61 8.41
CA GLU A 140 -7.52 -0.37 8.86
C GLU A 140 -6.98 -1.78 8.62
N VAL A 141 -7.00 -2.62 9.67
CA VAL A 141 -6.42 -3.97 9.63
C VAL A 141 -7.53 -4.99 9.45
N SER A 142 -7.36 -5.87 8.47
CA SER A 142 -8.17 -7.08 8.33
C SER A 142 -7.27 -8.31 8.22
N GLU A 143 -7.66 -9.41 8.86
CA GLU A 143 -6.98 -10.70 8.73
C GLU A 143 -7.69 -11.51 7.64
N TYR A 144 -6.97 -11.85 6.57
CA TYR A 144 -7.53 -12.58 5.44
C TYR A 144 -7.24 -14.09 5.50
N ALA A 145 -6.08 -14.46 6.01
CA ALA A 145 -5.64 -15.83 6.22
C ALA A 145 -4.72 -15.89 7.44
N PRO A 146 -4.52 -17.05 8.08
CA PRO A 146 -3.56 -17.18 9.17
C PRO A 146 -2.18 -16.68 8.74
N GLY A 147 -1.65 -15.68 9.45
CA GLY A 147 -0.34 -15.08 9.18
C GLY A 147 -0.31 -14.03 8.06
N GLU A 148 -1.45 -13.71 7.42
CA GLU A 148 -1.53 -12.60 6.45
C GLU A 148 -2.43 -11.48 6.99
N ARG A 149 -1.84 -10.32 7.27
CA ARG A 149 -2.56 -9.11 7.66
C ARG A 149 -2.65 -8.16 6.47
N ILE A 150 -3.83 -7.60 6.24
CA ILE A 150 -4.06 -6.60 5.21
C ILE A 150 -4.30 -5.26 5.89
N TYR A 151 -3.47 -4.30 5.56
CA TYR A 151 -3.58 -2.91 6.00
C TYR A 151 -4.09 -2.07 4.83
N THR A 152 -5.28 -1.50 4.98
CA THR A 152 -5.87 -0.61 3.99
C THR A 152 -5.74 0.82 4.45
N LEU A 153 -5.06 1.64 3.66
CA LEU A 153 -4.92 3.06 3.92
C LEU A 153 -6.09 3.82 3.29
N PRO A 154 -6.72 4.72 4.04
CA PRO A 154 -7.83 5.49 3.53
C PRO A 154 -7.36 6.44 2.43
N SER A 155 -7.90 6.28 1.23
CA SER A 155 -7.74 7.17 0.09
C SER A 155 -8.95 7.01 -0.82
N TYR A 156 -9.15 7.92 -1.78
CA TYR A 156 -10.18 7.78 -2.82
C TYR A 156 -9.98 6.52 -3.66
N ARG A 157 -8.72 6.16 -3.91
CA ARG A 157 -8.31 4.86 -4.46
C ARG A 157 -7.70 4.07 -3.32
N SER A 158 -8.31 2.94 -2.97
CA SER A 158 -7.81 2.08 -1.90
C SER A 158 -6.42 1.54 -2.23
N VAL A 159 -5.47 1.78 -1.36
CA VAL A 159 -4.16 1.12 -1.38
C VAL A 159 -4.06 0.22 -0.16
N SER A 160 -3.79 -1.06 -0.40
CA SER A 160 -3.67 -2.04 0.67
C SER A 160 -2.32 -2.74 0.59
N PHE A 161 -1.73 -2.98 1.74
CA PHE A 161 -0.51 -3.76 1.90
C PHE A 161 -0.85 -5.07 2.61
N THR A 162 -0.54 -6.20 1.98
CA THR A 162 -0.56 -7.50 2.66
C THR A 162 0.81 -7.71 3.28
N VAL A 163 0.83 -8.09 4.54
CA VAL A 163 2.02 -8.20 5.38
C VAL A 163 2.07 -9.57 6.00
N ASP A 164 3.24 -10.18 6.07
CA ASP A 164 3.47 -11.46 6.74
C ASP A 164 3.72 -11.31 8.26
N ASP A 165 4.00 -12.42 8.92
CA ASP A 165 4.27 -12.46 10.37
C ASP A 165 5.56 -11.71 10.78
N ALA A 166 6.46 -11.44 9.82
CA ALA A 166 7.69 -10.68 10.03
C ALA A 166 7.54 -9.19 9.70
N ASP A 167 6.30 -8.68 9.56
CA ASP A 167 5.97 -7.32 9.15
C ASP A 167 6.52 -6.91 7.77
N ARG A 168 6.79 -7.88 6.88
CA ARG A 168 7.24 -7.61 5.52
C ARG A 168 6.07 -7.51 4.55
N ILE A 169 6.11 -6.51 3.69
CA ILE A 169 5.13 -6.35 2.60
C ILE A 169 5.29 -7.50 1.61
N THR A 170 4.24 -8.31 1.44
CA THR A 170 4.20 -9.45 0.49
C THR A 170 3.37 -9.15 -0.74
N LYS A 171 2.49 -8.15 -0.66
CA LYS A 171 1.65 -7.72 -1.78
C LYS A 171 1.22 -6.26 -1.61
N ILE A 172 1.20 -5.53 -2.71
CA ILE A 172 0.56 -4.22 -2.81
C ILE A 172 -0.67 -4.36 -3.70
N THR A 173 -1.82 -3.89 -3.22
CA THR A 173 -3.07 -3.91 -3.98
C THR A 173 -3.61 -2.49 -4.10
N ILE A 174 -3.94 -2.08 -5.33
CA ILE A 174 -4.58 -0.80 -5.64
C ILE A 174 -5.95 -1.11 -6.24
N VAL A 175 -6.99 -0.47 -5.74
CA VAL A 175 -8.36 -0.62 -6.24
C VAL A 175 -8.92 0.75 -6.56
N ALA A 176 -9.58 0.89 -7.71
CA ALA A 176 -10.31 2.11 -8.03
C ALA A 176 -11.42 2.34 -6.99
N GLY A 177 -11.54 3.56 -6.50
CA GLY A 177 -12.71 3.94 -5.72
C GLY A 177 -14.00 3.76 -6.53
N ASP A 178 -15.09 3.47 -5.86
CA ASP A 178 -16.41 3.49 -6.48
C ASP A 178 -16.76 4.95 -6.83
N VAL A 179 -17.12 5.16 -8.10
CA VAL A 179 -17.63 6.44 -8.62
C VAL A 179 -19.13 6.41 -8.58
#